data_ddfbe3d266a03d690674fa4ec18c14ac
#
_entry.id   ddfbe3d266a03d690674fa4ec18c14ac
#
_cell.length_a   1.000
_cell.length_b   1.000
_cell.length_c   1.000
_cell.angle_alpha   90.00
_cell.angle_beta   90.00
_cell.angle_gamma   90.00
#
_symmetry.space_group_name_H-M   'P 1'
#
loop_
_entity.id
_entity.type
_entity.pdbx_description
1 polymer ?
#
loop_
_entity_poly.entity_id
_entity_poly.type
_entity_poly.pdbx_seq_one_letter_code
_entity_poly.pdbx_strand_id
1 'polypeptide(L)'
;MTQPASYGGGWQPRVWIVEDEPDAASLAAELCEGCGVATSVFGGPLPYLAALRSEAAPVAVVLDWRLERELSAALYMTTRHHYPLLPVIYWTGSPADALPAMIRDDAHTTVVDKAGGTTSFESALSWALAGTGVEPSAEQPA
;
A
#
# COMPACT_ATOMS: atom_id res chain seq x y z
N MET A 1 25.72 -8.78 13.89
CA MET A 1 25.26 -8.67 13.58
C MET A 1 24.84 -8.80 13.26
N THR A 2 24.71 -8.52 13.28
CA THR A 2 24.04 -8.35 12.88
C THR A 2 23.54 -8.44 12.79
N GLN A 3 23.28 -8.17 12.82
CA GLN A 3 22.58 -8.01 12.62
C GLN A 3 22.01 -8.27 12.46
N PRO A 4 21.99 -8.31 12.53
CA PRO A 4 21.05 -8.34 12.29
C PRO A 4 20.52 -8.44 12.24
N ALA A 5 20.46 -8.20 12.34
CA ALA A 5 19.82 -8.01 12.22
C ALA A 5 19.43 -8.08 12.33
N SER A 6 19.52 -7.91 12.52
CA SER A 6 19.10 -7.75 12.45
C SER A 6 18.75 -8.10 12.44
N TYR A 7 18.87 -8.33 12.76
CA TYR A 7 18.46 -8.39 12.52
C TYR A 7 18.07 -8.36 12.47
N GLY A 8 18.40 -8.63 13.07
CA GLY A 8 17.58 -8.43 12.97
C GLY A 8 17.47 -7.50 12.56
N GLY A 9 18.08 -7.22 12.93
CA GLY A 9 18.05 -5.91 12.65
C GLY A 9 17.78 -5.53 11.25
N GLY A 10 17.95 -6.35 10.34
CA GLY A 10 17.82 -5.92 8.99
C GLY A 10 16.43 -5.83 8.44
N TRP A 11 15.48 -6.52 9.04
CA TRP A 11 14.14 -6.52 8.47
C TRP A 11 13.36 -5.28 8.89
N GLN A 12 12.69 -4.68 7.93
CA GLN A 12 11.84 -3.53 8.20
C GLN A 12 10.60 -3.68 7.34
N PRO A 13 9.40 -3.67 7.92
CA PRO A 13 8.17 -3.76 7.14
C PRO A 13 8.03 -2.57 6.22
N ARG A 14 7.58 -2.83 5.02
CA ARG A 14 7.53 -1.81 3.98
C ARG A 14 6.20 -1.86 3.25
N VAL A 15 5.63 -0.68 3.03
CA VAL A 15 4.43 -0.52 2.21
C VAL A 15 4.87 0.01 0.86
N TRP A 16 4.37 -0.59 -0.22
CA TRP A 16 4.65 -0.11 -1.57
C TRP A 16 3.50 0.79 -2.00
N ILE A 17 3.84 1.95 -2.55
CA ILE A 17 2.87 2.96 -2.98
C ILE A 17 3.04 3.16 -4.47
N VAL A 18 1.97 2.91 -5.24
CA VAL A 18 1.98 3.13 -6.70
C VAL A 18 1.09 4.32 -6.97
N GLU A 19 1.71 5.46 -7.27
CA GLU A 19 1.02 6.73 -7.41
C GLU A 19 1.82 7.62 -8.34
N ASP A 20 1.21 8.11 -9.41
CA ASP A 20 1.91 8.95 -10.38
C ASP A 20 1.83 10.44 -10.06
N GLU A 21 1.04 10.84 -9.09
CA GLU A 21 0.91 12.22 -8.70
C GLU A 21 1.83 12.48 -7.49
N PRO A 22 2.87 13.33 -7.64
CA PRO A 22 3.91 13.44 -6.60
C PRO A 22 3.42 13.87 -5.22
N ASP A 23 2.46 14.80 -5.17
CA ASP A 23 1.99 15.28 -3.88
C ASP A 23 1.20 14.19 -3.16
N ALA A 24 0.40 13.43 -3.89
CA ALA A 24 -0.33 12.32 -3.29
C ALA A 24 0.62 11.22 -2.82
N ALA A 25 1.65 10.93 -3.62
CA ALA A 25 2.65 9.94 -3.24
C ALA A 25 3.38 10.35 -1.95
N SER A 26 3.74 11.62 -1.85
CA SER A 26 4.42 12.13 -0.66
C SER A 26 3.52 12.05 0.57
N LEU A 27 2.25 12.39 0.42
CA LEU A 27 1.32 12.32 1.54
C LEU A 27 1.15 10.89 2.01
N ALA A 28 0.95 9.96 1.08
CA ALA A 28 0.81 8.55 1.45
C ALA A 28 2.05 8.04 2.18
N ALA A 29 3.23 8.41 1.69
CA ALA A 29 4.48 8.00 2.33
C ALA A 29 4.58 8.54 3.74
N GLU A 30 4.23 9.83 3.94
CA GLU A 30 4.28 10.44 5.27
C GLU A 30 3.32 9.73 6.22
N LEU A 31 2.12 9.41 5.76
CA LEU A 31 1.14 8.76 6.62
C LEU A 31 1.60 7.34 7.01
N CYS A 32 2.20 6.62 6.08
CA CYS A 32 2.74 5.30 6.38
C CYS A 32 3.89 5.38 7.37
N GLU A 33 4.80 6.33 7.17
CA GLU A 33 5.93 6.48 8.06
C GLU A 33 5.49 6.88 9.47
N GLY A 34 4.43 7.66 9.55
CA GLY A 34 3.83 7.99 10.84
C GLY A 34 3.26 6.79 11.56
N CYS A 35 2.98 5.71 10.84
CA CYS A 35 2.51 4.46 11.43
C CYS A 35 3.63 3.46 11.66
N GLY A 36 4.87 3.85 11.44
CA GLY A 36 6.00 2.99 11.76
C GLY A 36 6.46 2.05 10.66
N VAL A 37 6.03 2.27 9.42
CA VAL A 37 6.48 1.42 8.31
C VAL A 37 7.30 2.24 7.33
N ALA A 38 8.27 1.59 6.70
CA ALA A 38 9.03 2.19 5.61
C ALA A 38 8.19 2.12 4.34
N THR A 39 8.54 2.94 3.35
CA THR A 39 7.80 2.99 2.10
C THR A 39 8.73 2.89 0.91
N SER A 40 8.19 2.36 -0.19
CA SER A 40 8.81 2.48 -1.50
C SER A 40 7.75 3.04 -2.43
N VAL A 41 8.08 4.09 -3.16
CA VAL A 41 7.13 4.76 -4.04
C VAL A 41 7.50 4.43 -5.49
N PHE A 42 6.49 4.02 -6.25
CA PHE A 42 6.63 3.73 -7.68
C PHE A 42 5.75 4.71 -8.42
N GLY A 43 6.33 5.45 -9.34
CA GLY A 43 5.61 6.48 -10.08
C GLY A 43 4.74 5.96 -11.20
N GLY A 44 4.75 4.66 -11.46
CA GLY A 44 3.96 4.08 -12.52
C GLY A 44 4.01 2.58 -12.52
N PRO A 45 3.32 1.95 -13.49
CA PRO A 45 3.16 0.49 -13.50
C PRO A 45 4.45 -0.29 -13.71
N LEU A 46 5.35 0.15 -14.58
CA LEU A 46 6.50 -0.67 -14.95
C LEU A 46 7.46 -0.91 -13.81
N PRO A 47 7.89 0.13 -13.06
CA PRO A 47 8.77 -0.14 -11.93
C PRO A 47 8.09 -0.99 -10.84
N TYR A 48 6.79 -0.83 -10.66
CA TYR A 48 6.06 -1.66 -9.71
C TYR A 48 6.08 -3.14 -10.13
N LEU A 49 5.78 -3.40 -11.40
CA LEU A 49 5.79 -4.79 -11.89
C LEU A 49 7.17 -5.41 -11.78
N ALA A 50 8.22 -4.63 -12.01
CA ALA A 50 9.58 -5.13 -11.84
C ALA A 50 9.85 -5.51 -10.40
N ALA A 51 9.39 -4.69 -9.44
CA ALA A 51 9.57 -4.97 -8.03
C ALA A 51 8.82 -6.23 -7.60
N LEU A 52 7.61 -6.45 -8.14
CA LEU A 52 6.85 -7.66 -7.82
C LEU A 52 7.63 -8.93 -8.17
N ARG A 53 8.44 -8.87 -9.22
CA ARG A 53 9.18 -10.05 -9.67
C ARG A 53 10.50 -10.24 -8.97
N SER A 54 11.08 -9.19 -8.41
CA SER A 54 12.47 -9.25 -8.00
C SER A 54 12.74 -8.91 -6.55
N GLU A 55 11.76 -8.40 -5.82
CA GLU A 55 12.01 -7.95 -4.45
C GLU A 55 11.19 -8.76 -3.46
N ALA A 56 11.58 -8.66 -2.19
CA ALA A 56 10.82 -9.28 -1.13
C ALA A 56 9.45 -8.61 -1.01
N ALA A 57 8.45 -9.38 -0.61
CA ALA A 57 7.07 -8.87 -0.55
C ALA A 57 6.94 -7.72 0.43
N PRO A 58 6.15 -6.71 0.09
CA PRO A 58 5.78 -5.69 1.08
C PRO A 58 4.74 -6.25 2.04
N VAL A 59 4.42 -5.50 3.10
CA VAL A 59 3.34 -5.90 4.01
C VAL A 59 1.98 -5.42 3.53
N ALA A 60 1.96 -4.44 2.63
CA ALA A 60 0.74 -3.92 2.01
C ALA A 60 1.10 -3.09 0.80
N VAL A 61 0.13 -2.87 -0.07
CA VAL A 61 0.31 -2.04 -1.27
C VAL A 61 -0.80 -1.01 -1.31
N VAL A 62 -0.44 0.22 -1.64
CA VAL A 62 -1.38 1.30 -1.92
C VAL A 62 -1.37 1.54 -3.42
N LEU A 63 -2.53 1.42 -4.06
CA LEU A 63 -2.68 1.63 -5.50
C LEU A 63 -3.67 2.74 -5.77
N ASP A 64 -3.45 3.50 -6.84
CA ASP A 64 -4.49 4.35 -7.37
C ASP A 64 -5.21 3.61 -8.50
N TRP A 65 -6.51 3.84 -8.65
CA TRP A 65 -7.27 3.21 -9.72
C TRP A 65 -6.84 3.75 -11.09
N ARG A 66 -6.55 5.05 -11.17
CA ARG A 66 -6.08 5.66 -12.39
C ARG A 66 -4.61 5.98 -12.28
N LEU A 67 -3.80 5.36 -13.14
CA LEU A 67 -2.35 5.58 -13.19
C LEU A 67 -1.98 5.93 -14.61
N GLU A 68 -1.41 7.11 -14.84
CA GLU A 68 -0.90 7.53 -16.13
C GLU A 68 -1.94 7.47 -17.22
N ARG A 69 -3.10 7.63 -17.12
CA ARG A 69 -4.17 7.54 -18.14
C ARG A 69 -4.74 6.14 -18.27
N GLU A 70 -4.27 5.19 -17.47
CA GLU A 70 -4.78 3.84 -17.54
C GLU A 70 -5.39 3.44 -16.21
N LEU A 71 -6.24 2.45 -16.25
CA LEU A 71 -6.79 1.87 -15.04
C LEU A 71 -5.85 0.78 -14.55
N SER A 72 -5.75 0.65 -13.25
CA SER A 72 -4.76 -0.24 -12.64
C SER A 72 -5.25 -1.67 -12.41
N ALA A 73 -6.31 -2.09 -13.13
CA ALA A 73 -6.83 -3.44 -12.98
C ALA A 73 -5.76 -4.51 -13.22
N ALA A 74 -4.92 -4.31 -14.23
CA ALA A 74 -3.87 -5.28 -14.54
C ALA A 74 -2.85 -5.37 -13.41
N LEU A 75 -2.54 -4.24 -12.76
CA LEU A 75 -1.65 -4.26 -11.62
C LEU A 75 -2.25 -5.02 -10.45
N TYR A 76 -3.53 -4.83 -10.21
CA TYR A 76 -4.23 -5.57 -9.19
C TYR A 76 -4.17 -7.08 -9.46
N MET A 77 -4.47 -7.48 -10.69
CA MET A 77 -4.49 -8.89 -11.03
C MET A 77 -3.11 -9.52 -10.89
N THR A 78 -2.07 -8.82 -11.32
CA THR A 78 -0.71 -9.31 -11.19
C THR A 78 -0.30 -9.42 -9.73
N THR A 79 -0.69 -8.43 -8.92
CA THR A 79 -0.41 -8.45 -7.49
C THR A 79 -1.08 -9.66 -6.84
N ARG A 80 -2.35 -9.91 -7.16
CA ARG A 80 -3.09 -11.04 -6.60
C ARG A 80 -2.53 -12.38 -7.06
N HIS A 81 -2.02 -12.43 -8.27
CA HIS A 81 -1.37 -13.64 -8.76
C HIS A 81 -0.11 -13.96 -7.95
N HIS A 82 0.70 -12.94 -7.66
CA HIS A 82 1.92 -13.15 -6.88
C HIS A 82 1.63 -13.31 -5.39
N TYR A 83 0.69 -12.56 -4.86
CA TYR A 83 0.42 -12.52 -3.42
C TYR A 83 -1.09 -12.52 -3.20
N PRO A 84 -1.71 -13.72 -3.14
CA PRO A 84 -3.19 -13.80 -3.07
C PRO A 84 -3.82 -13.14 -1.86
N LEU A 85 -3.07 -13.01 -0.75
CA LEU A 85 -3.63 -12.48 0.49
C LEU A 85 -3.05 -11.14 0.90
N LEU A 86 -2.22 -10.53 0.07
CA LEU A 86 -1.58 -9.27 0.40
C LEU A 86 -2.63 -8.17 0.53
N PRO A 87 -2.65 -7.41 1.63
CA PRO A 87 -3.57 -6.28 1.74
C PRO A 87 -3.30 -5.22 0.67
N VAL A 88 -4.35 -4.82 -0.03
CA VAL A 88 -4.28 -3.77 -1.05
C VAL A 88 -5.23 -2.66 -0.64
N ILE A 89 -4.73 -1.43 -0.61
CA ILE A 89 -5.52 -0.24 -0.37
C ILE A 89 -5.60 0.51 -1.68
N TYR A 90 -6.80 0.60 -2.26
CA TYR A 90 -7.02 1.51 -3.38
C TYR A 90 -7.33 2.88 -2.80
N TRP A 91 -6.42 3.83 -3.01
CA TRP A 91 -6.58 5.20 -2.54
C TRP A 91 -6.73 6.07 -3.78
N THR A 92 -7.95 6.48 -4.07
CA THR A 92 -8.27 6.99 -5.38
C THR A 92 -9.29 8.13 -5.31
N GLY A 93 -9.22 9.03 -6.29
CA GLY A 93 -10.23 10.06 -6.46
C GLY A 93 -11.44 9.60 -7.26
N SER A 94 -11.41 8.37 -7.78
CA SER A 94 -12.54 7.80 -8.48
C SER A 94 -13.57 7.27 -7.49
N PRO A 95 -14.87 7.29 -7.82
CA PRO A 95 -15.86 6.68 -6.94
C PRO A 95 -15.61 5.19 -6.80
N ALA A 96 -15.96 4.63 -5.64
CA ALA A 96 -15.72 3.21 -5.39
C ALA A 96 -16.41 2.33 -6.41
N ASP A 97 -17.59 2.71 -6.89
CA ASP A 97 -18.32 1.90 -7.86
C ASP A 97 -17.70 1.97 -9.26
N ALA A 98 -16.69 2.80 -9.48
CA ALA A 98 -15.94 2.77 -10.74
C ALA A 98 -15.02 1.55 -10.81
N LEU A 99 -14.70 0.94 -9.68
CA LEU A 99 -13.84 -0.24 -9.66
C LEU A 99 -14.68 -1.50 -9.88
N PRO A 100 -14.13 -2.49 -10.59
CA PRO A 100 -14.88 -3.74 -10.81
C PRO A 100 -15.24 -4.45 -9.50
N ALA A 101 -16.33 -5.18 -9.53
CA ALA A 101 -16.80 -5.90 -8.35
C ALA A 101 -15.74 -6.86 -7.80
N MET A 102 -14.96 -7.48 -8.67
CA MET A 102 -13.93 -8.41 -8.18
C MET A 102 -12.88 -7.73 -7.32
N ILE A 103 -12.68 -6.44 -7.51
CA ILE A 103 -11.77 -5.67 -6.66
C ILE A 103 -12.50 -5.24 -5.39
N ARG A 104 -13.70 -4.67 -5.56
CA ARG A 104 -14.47 -4.16 -4.42
C ARG A 104 -14.85 -5.25 -3.43
N ASP A 105 -15.10 -6.46 -3.92
CA ASP A 105 -15.57 -7.55 -3.08
C ASP A 105 -14.44 -8.43 -2.56
N ASP A 106 -13.19 -8.11 -2.88
CA ASP A 106 -12.04 -8.86 -2.39
C ASP A 106 -11.85 -8.57 -0.91
N ALA A 107 -11.83 -9.61 -0.09
CA ALA A 107 -11.69 -9.47 1.36
C ALA A 107 -10.35 -8.86 1.77
N HIS A 108 -9.35 -8.89 0.88
CA HIS A 108 -8.02 -8.37 1.17
C HIS A 108 -7.75 -7.04 0.47
N THR A 109 -8.82 -6.38 0.04
CA THR A 109 -8.72 -5.07 -0.62
C THR A 109 -9.71 -4.11 0.04
N THR A 110 -9.30 -2.87 0.22
CA THR A 110 -10.21 -1.81 0.66
C THR A 110 -10.06 -0.62 -0.29
N VAL A 111 -11.14 0.13 -0.48
CA VAL A 111 -11.14 1.29 -1.36
C VAL A 111 -11.37 2.53 -0.49
N VAL A 112 -10.48 3.50 -0.61
CA VAL A 112 -10.51 4.73 0.18
C VAL A 112 -10.55 5.92 -0.77
N ASP A 113 -11.44 6.86 -0.50
CA ASP A 113 -11.59 8.07 -1.29
C ASP A 113 -10.51 9.08 -0.88
N LYS A 114 -9.74 9.58 -1.84
CA LYS A 114 -8.73 10.59 -1.57
C LYS A 114 -9.34 11.86 -0.96
N ALA A 115 -10.59 12.16 -1.29
CA ALA A 115 -11.26 13.33 -0.75
C ALA A 115 -11.76 13.12 0.67
N GLY A 116 -11.67 11.91 1.20
CA GLY A 116 -12.17 11.60 2.54
C GLY A 116 -11.24 11.99 3.67
N GLY A 117 -10.13 12.66 3.37
CA GLY A 117 -9.18 13.09 4.39
C GLY A 117 -8.22 11.98 4.80
N THR A 118 -7.28 12.32 5.67
CA THR A 118 -6.23 11.40 6.05
C THR A 118 -6.71 10.32 7.00
N THR A 119 -7.76 10.59 7.77
CA THR A 119 -8.27 9.61 8.72
C THR A 119 -8.72 8.32 8.04
N SER A 120 -9.37 8.44 6.88
CA SER A 120 -9.81 7.26 6.14
C SER A 120 -8.64 6.43 5.66
N PHE A 121 -7.59 7.09 5.18
CA PHE A 121 -6.38 6.38 4.76
C PHE A 121 -5.71 5.69 5.96
N GLU A 122 -5.62 6.39 7.07
CA GLU A 122 -4.99 5.84 8.28
C GLU A 122 -5.76 4.63 8.81
N SER A 123 -7.09 4.68 8.75
CA SER A 123 -7.91 3.53 9.15
C SER A 123 -7.66 2.33 8.24
N ALA A 124 -7.56 2.57 6.95
CA ALA A 124 -7.26 1.50 6.01
C ALA A 124 -5.87 0.92 6.24
N LEU A 125 -4.92 1.79 6.56
CA LEU A 125 -3.55 1.35 6.85
C LEU A 125 -3.52 0.48 8.11
N SER A 126 -4.25 0.88 9.17
CA SER A 126 -4.35 0.05 10.36
C SER A 126 -4.93 -1.32 10.05
N TRP A 127 -5.97 -1.35 9.21
CA TRP A 127 -6.54 -2.61 8.79
C TRP A 127 -5.51 -3.46 8.03
N ALA A 128 -4.77 -2.85 7.11
CA ALA A 128 -3.80 -3.57 6.30
C ALA A 128 -2.65 -4.12 7.12
N LEU A 129 -2.26 -3.40 8.18
CA LEU A 129 -1.14 -3.80 9.01
C LEU A 129 -1.53 -4.74 10.14
N ALA A 130 -2.81 -4.97 10.33
CA ALA A 130 -3.27 -5.87 11.38
C ALA A 130 -2.71 -7.28 11.13
N GLY A 131 -2.15 -7.88 12.14
CA GLY A 131 -1.59 -9.22 12.01
C GLY A 131 -0.20 -9.29 11.42
N THR A 132 0.39 -8.15 11.02
CA THR A 132 1.74 -8.15 10.46
C THR A 132 2.83 -8.04 11.52
N GLY A 133 2.46 -7.71 12.75
CA GLY A 133 3.45 -7.43 13.79
C GLY A 133 3.93 -6.00 13.83
N VAL A 134 3.43 -5.15 12.94
CA VAL A 134 3.77 -3.74 12.96
C VAL A 134 2.92 -3.05 14.01
N GLU A 135 3.58 -2.29 14.88
CA GLU A 135 2.88 -1.53 15.90
C GLU A 135 2.66 -0.11 15.43
N PRO A 136 1.47 0.43 15.56
CA PRO A 136 1.26 1.83 15.19
C PRO A 136 2.13 2.73 16.03
N SER A 137 2.82 3.63 15.37
CA SER A 137 3.72 4.51 16.08
C SER A 137 2.99 5.44 17.02
N ALA A 138 1.77 5.66 16.69
CA ALA A 138 1.01 6.55 17.49
C ALA A 138 0.79 6.04 18.85
N GLU A 139 1.24 4.92 18.99
CA GLU A 139 1.08 4.55 20.16
C GLU A 139 1.61 5.31 21.04
N GLN A 140 1.90 5.86 20.69
CA GLN A 140 2.07 6.64 21.36
C GLN A 140 1.43 7.26 21.93
N PRO A 141 1.49 7.50 22.40
CA PRO A 141 1.23 7.76 23.39
C PRO A 141 0.23 7.90 23.88
N ALA A 142 0.07 7.63 24.01
CA ALA A 142 -0.67 7.74 24.55
C ALA A 142 -1.20 8.12 25.27
#